data_66c1f81fc9523dc6eaf28c9df1855691
#
_entry.id   66c1f81fc9523dc6eaf28c9df1855691
#
_cell.length_a   1.000
_cell.length_b   1.000
_cell.length_c   1.000
_cell.angle_alpha   90.00
_cell.angle_beta   90.00
_cell.angle_gamma   90.00
#
_symmetry.space_group_name_H-M   'P 1'
#
loop_
_entity.id
_entity.type
_entity.pdbx_description
1 polymer ?
#
loop_
_entity_poly.entity_id
_entity_poly.type
_entity_poly.pdbx_seq_one_letter_code
_entity_poly.pdbx_strand_id
1 'polypeptide(L)'
;VEVNSDGVPRYDIREQVAWDHIPYTDSLRELARNCCAVCFGSLAQRSEVSRTTINRFLDDTSEESLRIFDINLRQNFYTSETILSSLQKCNILKLNEEEVTLLAQMFGYDELNLRAVCRSVVKDYALQVLILTCGANGSYVFTPDESSYYDTPKVEVADTVGAGDSFTGAFCAALLRG
;
A
#
# COMPACT_ATOMS: atom_id res chain seq x y z
N VAL A 1 -7.39 -16.04 12.95
CA VAL A 1 -6.25 -15.43 13.66
C VAL A 1 -6.03 -16.24 14.91
N GLU A 2 -4.87 -16.83 15.05
CA GLU A 2 -4.44 -17.50 16.28
C GLU A 2 -3.46 -16.57 16.99
N VAL A 3 -3.60 -16.40 18.29
CA VAL A 3 -2.66 -15.60 19.10
C VAL A 3 -1.75 -16.59 19.82
N ASN A 4 -0.43 -16.45 19.63
CA ASN A 4 0.54 -17.30 20.32
C ASN A 4 0.63 -16.94 21.81
N SER A 5 1.41 -17.74 22.61
CA SER A 5 1.61 -17.52 24.03
C SER A 5 2.19 -16.13 24.39
N ASP A 6 2.81 -15.46 23.43
CA ASP A 6 3.47 -14.15 23.60
C ASP A 6 2.58 -12.99 23.13
N GLY A 7 1.30 -13.27 22.81
CA GLY A 7 0.33 -12.27 22.36
C GLY A 7 0.50 -11.85 20.89
N VAL A 8 1.37 -12.51 20.13
CA VAL A 8 1.58 -12.17 18.73
C VAL A 8 0.56 -12.85 17.83
N PRO A 9 -0.24 -12.10 17.05
CA PRO A 9 -1.24 -12.69 16.18
C PRO A 9 -0.57 -13.41 15.00
N ARG A 10 -0.96 -14.68 14.79
CA ARG A 10 -0.62 -15.45 13.61
C ARG A 10 -1.83 -15.49 12.69
N TYR A 11 -1.65 -14.98 11.47
CA TYR A 11 -2.68 -14.99 10.44
C TYR A 11 -2.57 -16.27 9.61
N ASP A 12 -3.62 -17.06 9.57
CA ASP A 12 -3.83 -18.08 8.55
C ASP A 12 -4.66 -17.47 7.42
N ILE A 13 -3.99 -17.17 6.29
CA ILE A 13 -4.61 -16.53 5.14
C ILE A 13 -5.01 -17.64 4.16
N ARG A 14 -6.29 -18.01 4.20
CA ARG A 14 -6.86 -19.03 3.31
C ARG A 14 -6.84 -18.57 1.86
N GLU A 15 -6.63 -19.55 0.99
CA GLU A 15 -6.76 -19.39 -0.46
C GLU A 15 -8.17 -19.75 -0.94
N GLN A 16 -8.50 -19.39 -2.18
CA GLN A 16 -9.81 -19.65 -2.80
C GLN A 16 -10.99 -19.02 -2.01
N VAL A 17 -10.79 -17.81 -1.55
CA VAL A 17 -11.80 -17.01 -0.84
C VAL A 17 -12.32 -15.87 -1.72
N ALA A 18 -13.33 -15.13 -1.25
CA ALA A 18 -14.04 -14.14 -2.06
C ALA A 18 -13.14 -13.11 -2.76
N TRP A 19 -12.10 -12.62 -2.08
CA TRP A 19 -11.16 -11.65 -2.68
C TRP A 19 -10.18 -12.26 -3.70
N ASP A 20 -10.17 -13.58 -3.89
CA ASP A 20 -9.45 -14.24 -4.99
C ASP A 20 -10.29 -14.28 -6.28
N HIS A 21 -11.58 -13.93 -6.22
CA HIS A 21 -12.54 -14.07 -7.31
C HIS A 21 -13.35 -12.79 -7.57
N ILE A 22 -12.73 -11.62 -7.47
CA ILE A 22 -13.39 -10.34 -7.72
C ILE A 22 -13.63 -10.18 -9.23
N PRO A 23 -14.90 -10.22 -9.73
CA PRO A 23 -15.17 -10.07 -11.15
C PRO A 23 -15.15 -8.60 -11.56
N TYR A 24 -14.72 -8.30 -12.79
CA TYR A 24 -14.84 -6.97 -13.36
C TYR A 24 -16.21 -6.79 -14.02
N THR A 25 -17.10 -6.05 -13.37
CA THR A 25 -18.47 -5.78 -13.82
C THR A 25 -18.62 -4.37 -14.40
N ASP A 26 -19.72 -4.10 -15.10
CA ASP A 26 -20.02 -2.76 -15.60
C ASP A 26 -20.22 -1.76 -14.45
N SER A 27 -20.82 -2.18 -13.34
CA SER A 27 -20.96 -1.35 -12.14
C SER A 27 -19.59 -0.99 -11.53
N LEU A 28 -18.63 -1.93 -11.54
CA LEU A 28 -17.28 -1.68 -11.05
C LEU A 28 -16.52 -0.71 -11.97
N ARG A 29 -16.75 -0.82 -13.30
CA ARG A 29 -16.21 0.13 -14.29
C ARG A 29 -16.75 1.54 -14.09
N GLU A 30 -18.05 1.68 -13.86
CA GLU A 30 -18.68 2.97 -13.59
C GLU A 30 -18.14 3.57 -12.29
N LEU A 31 -17.98 2.76 -11.24
CA LEU A 31 -17.35 3.19 -10.00
C LEU A 31 -15.93 3.68 -10.22
N ALA A 32 -15.09 2.96 -10.98
CA ALA A 32 -13.72 3.35 -11.29
C ALA A 32 -13.65 4.74 -11.92
N ARG A 33 -14.51 5.03 -12.88
CA ARG A 33 -14.55 6.32 -13.60
C ARG A 33 -14.98 7.50 -12.74
N ASN A 34 -15.70 7.24 -11.65
CA ASN A 34 -16.27 8.28 -10.79
C ASN A 34 -15.63 8.35 -9.40
N CYS A 35 -14.69 7.47 -9.05
CA CYS A 35 -14.05 7.52 -7.75
C CYS A 35 -12.95 8.57 -7.71
N CYS A 36 -12.89 9.33 -6.60
CA CYS A 36 -11.82 10.30 -6.34
C CYS A 36 -10.57 9.62 -5.76
N ALA A 37 -10.73 8.45 -5.15
CA ALA A 37 -9.63 7.69 -4.57
C ALA A 37 -9.92 6.20 -4.58
N VAL A 38 -8.86 5.42 -4.76
CA VAL A 38 -8.87 3.96 -4.62
C VAL A 38 -7.64 3.51 -3.85
N CYS A 39 -7.85 2.66 -2.84
CA CYS A 39 -6.76 1.99 -2.13
C CYS A 39 -6.73 0.51 -2.53
N PHE A 40 -5.56 0.00 -2.82
CA PHE A 40 -5.36 -1.39 -3.20
C PHE A 40 -4.04 -1.92 -2.63
N GLY A 41 -3.95 -3.23 -2.47
CA GLY A 41 -2.78 -3.90 -1.91
C GLY A 41 -2.33 -5.09 -2.75
N SER A 42 -1.32 -5.81 -2.27
CA SER A 42 -0.73 -6.96 -2.97
C SER A 42 -1.55 -8.25 -2.81
N LEU A 43 -2.19 -8.47 -1.65
CA LEU A 43 -2.76 -9.76 -1.27
C LEU A 43 -3.83 -10.27 -2.23
N ALA A 44 -4.81 -9.45 -2.60
CA ALA A 44 -5.87 -9.85 -3.53
C ALA A 44 -5.35 -10.09 -4.96
N GLN A 45 -4.18 -9.55 -5.28
CA GLN A 45 -3.53 -9.73 -6.59
C GLN A 45 -2.81 -11.07 -6.75
N ARG A 46 -2.73 -11.90 -5.70
CA ARG A 46 -2.21 -13.28 -5.79
C ARG A 46 -3.01 -14.15 -6.76
N SER A 47 -4.31 -13.92 -6.86
CA SER A 47 -5.19 -14.57 -7.83
C SER A 47 -5.23 -13.78 -9.14
N GLU A 48 -5.11 -14.49 -10.26
CA GLU A 48 -5.15 -13.88 -11.60
C GLU A 48 -6.47 -13.15 -11.88
N VAL A 49 -7.60 -13.72 -11.42
CA VAL A 49 -8.94 -13.13 -11.61
C VAL A 49 -9.00 -11.75 -10.94
N SER A 50 -8.68 -11.68 -9.65
CA SER A 50 -8.72 -10.41 -8.91
C SER A 50 -7.63 -9.45 -9.34
N ARG A 51 -6.42 -9.93 -9.67
CA ARG A 51 -5.34 -9.10 -10.22
C ARG A 51 -5.76 -8.43 -11.53
N THR A 52 -6.38 -9.18 -12.44
CA THR A 52 -6.90 -8.61 -13.69
C THR A 52 -7.97 -7.56 -13.42
N THR A 53 -8.88 -7.82 -12.49
CA THR A 53 -9.92 -6.86 -12.11
C THR A 53 -9.34 -5.59 -11.50
N ILE A 54 -8.40 -5.72 -10.56
CA ILE A 54 -7.73 -4.57 -9.91
C ILE A 54 -7.01 -3.73 -10.98
N ASN A 55 -6.23 -4.36 -11.86
CA ASN A 55 -5.51 -3.66 -12.91
C ASN A 55 -6.45 -2.90 -13.86
N ARG A 56 -7.55 -3.53 -14.29
CA ARG A 56 -8.56 -2.88 -15.14
C ARG A 56 -9.26 -1.74 -14.43
N PHE A 57 -9.55 -1.90 -13.13
CA PHE A 57 -10.13 -0.83 -12.32
C PHE A 57 -9.22 0.39 -12.29
N LEU A 58 -7.92 0.18 -12.02
CA LEU A 58 -6.92 1.25 -11.99
C LEU A 58 -6.76 1.93 -13.36
N ASP A 59 -6.84 1.16 -14.45
CA ASP A 59 -6.77 1.70 -15.82
C ASP A 59 -8.01 2.53 -16.20
N ASP A 60 -9.16 2.23 -15.60
CA ASP A 60 -10.42 2.97 -15.83
C ASP A 60 -10.59 4.17 -14.85
N THR A 61 -9.72 4.36 -13.85
CA THR A 61 -9.78 5.56 -12.97
C THR A 61 -9.34 6.82 -13.70
N SER A 62 -9.88 7.97 -13.26
CA SER A 62 -9.40 9.28 -13.73
C SER A 62 -7.93 9.49 -13.37
N GLU A 63 -7.19 10.24 -14.20
CA GLU A 63 -5.80 10.64 -13.90
C GLU A 63 -5.70 11.47 -12.61
N GLU A 64 -6.75 12.20 -12.26
CA GLU A 64 -6.84 12.99 -11.04
C GLU A 64 -7.14 12.16 -9.78
N SER A 65 -7.56 10.91 -9.94
CA SER A 65 -7.87 10.03 -8.80
C SER A 65 -6.63 9.68 -7.99
N LEU A 66 -6.76 9.67 -6.68
CA LEU A 66 -5.72 9.14 -5.78
C LEU A 66 -5.69 7.61 -5.89
N ARG A 67 -4.62 7.06 -6.45
CA ARG A 67 -4.38 5.62 -6.55
C ARG A 67 -3.35 5.22 -5.50
N ILE A 68 -3.84 4.80 -4.33
CA ILE A 68 -3.04 4.49 -3.15
C ILE A 68 -2.67 3.00 -3.17
N PHE A 69 -1.40 2.71 -3.35
CA PHE A 69 -0.86 1.37 -3.17
C PHE A 69 -0.34 1.22 -1.74
N ASP A 70 -1.10 0.54 -0.89
CA ASP A 70 -0.64 0.07 0.41
C ASP A 70 -0.06 -1.33 0.20
N ILE A 71 1.27 -1.46 0.16
CA ILE A 71 1.93 -2.71 -0.24
C ILE A 71 1.42 -3.87 0.61
N ASN A 72 1.45 -3.73 1.93
CA ASN A 72 0.86 -4.62 2.92
C ASN A 72 1.18 -6.10 2.64
N LEU A 73 2.48 -6.42 2.55
CA LEU A 73 2.96 -7.76 2.23
C LEU A 73 2.49 -8.80 3.25
N ARG A 74 2.01 -9.92 2.76
CA ARG A 74 1.55 -11.03 3.59
C ARG A 74 2.14 -12.35 3.09
N GLN A 75 2.89 -13.03 3.98
CA GLN A 75 3.51 -14.32 3.65
C GLN A 75 4.27 -14.26 2.31
N ASN A 76 4.00 -15.18 1.39
CA ASN A 76 4.60 -15.25 0.06
C ASN A 76 3.58 -14.94 -1.06
N PHE A 77 2.48 -14.24 -0.74
CA PHE A 77 1.39 -13.96 -1.67
C PHE A 77 1.64 -12.70 -2.53
N TYR A 78 2.87 -12.50 -2.96
CA TYR A 78 3.27 -11.42 -3.85
C TYR A 78 4.39 -11.87 -4.79
N THR A 79 4.56 -11.18 -5.89
CA THR A 79 5.67 -11.36 -6.83
C THR A 79 6.26 -10.01 -7.18
N SER A 80 7.52 -9.99 -7.62
CA SER A 80 8.17 -8.76 -8.10
C SER A 80 7.38 -8.12 -9.25
N GLU A 81 6.79 -8.94 -10.13
CA GLU A 81 5.93 -8.46 -11.23
C GLU A 81 4.68 -7.75 -10.73
N THR A 82 3.99 -8.32 -9.73
CA THR A 82 2.79 -7.72 -9.13
C THR A 82 3.12 -6.40 -8.45
N ILE A 83 4.24 -6.35 -7.70
CA ILE A 83 4.69 -5.12 -7.05
C ILE A 83 5.08 -4.06 -8.09
N LEU A 84 5.85 -4.42 -9.11
CA LEU A 84 6.25 -3.52 -10.19
C LEU A 84 5.05 -2.92 -10.92
N SER A 85 4.10 -3.77 -11.34
CA SER A 85 2.87 -3.33 -12.00
C SER A 85 2.05 -2.38 -11.13
N SER A 86 1.98 -2.65 -9.82
CA SER A 86 1.27 -1.80 -8.86
C SER A 86 1.95 -0.44 -8.68
N LEU A 87 3.30 -0.42 -8.60
CA LEU A 87 4.10 0.82 -8.53
C LEU A 87 3.91 1.69 -9.76
N GLN A 88 3.81 1.09 -10.94
CA GLN A 88 3.59 1.83 -12.19
C GLN A 88 2.18 2.43 -12.30
N LYS A 89 1.22 1.93 -11.54
CA LYS A 89 -0.19 2.37 -11.60
C LYS A 89 -0.60 3.29 -10.46
N CYS A 90 0.13 3.28 -9.34
CA CYS A 90 -0.17 4.15 -8.22
C CYS A 90 0.43 5.56 -8.40
N ASN A 91 -0.14 6.53 -7.69
CA ASN A 91 0.46 7.87 -7.51
C ASN A 91 0.76 8.16 -6.04
N ILE A 92 0.24 7.32 -5.13
CA ILE A 92 0.58 7.33 -3.71
C ILE A 92 1.01 5.92 -3.31
N LEU A 93 2.17 5.82 -2.66
CA LEU A 93 2.71 4.57 -2.12
C LEU A 93 2.77 4.65 -0.61
N LYS A 94 2.27 3.62 0.09
CA LYS A 94 2.46 3.46 1.51
C LYS A 94 3.15 2.13 1.79
N LEU A 95 4.14 2.17 2.69
CA LEU A 95 4.91 1.00 3.09
C LEU A 95 5.53 1.22 4.49
N ASN A 96 5.96 0.14 5.11
CA ASN A 96 6.70 0.14 6.36
C ASN A 96 8.20 -0.11 6.11
N GLU A 97 9.02 -0.10 7.17
CA GLU A 97 10.48 -0.25 7.08
C GLU A 97 10.90 -1.63 6.51
N GLU A 98 10.18 -2.71 6.86
CA GLU A 98 10.44 -4.06 6.34
C GLU A 98 10.13 -4.14 4.84
N GLU A 99 9.02 -3.51 4.43
CA GLU A 99 8.58 -3.46 3.05
C GLU A 99 9.52 -2.62 2.17
N VAL A 100 10.06 -1.50 2.69
CA VAL A 100 11.11 -0.73 1.98
C VAL A 100 12.35 -1.59 1.76
N THR A 101 12.81 -2.30 2.80
CA THR A 101 13.99 -3.17 2.70
C THR A 101 13.77 -4.24 1.64
N LEU A 102 12.60 -4.89 1.65
CA LEU A 102 12.28 -5.93 0.69
C LEU A 102 12.14 -5.38 -0.74
N LEU A 103 11.55 -4.20 -0.90
CA LEU A 103 11.47 -3.50 -2.18
C LEU A 103 12.86 -3.14 -2.70
N ALA A 104 13.76 -2.67 -1.82
CA ALA A 104 15.14 -2.36 -2.18
C ALA A 104 15.86 -3.61 -2.71
N GLN A 105 15.72 -4.76 -2.05
CA GLN A 105 16.28 -6.04 -2.50
C GLN A 105 15.72 -6.47 -3.85
N MET A 106 14.41 -6.36 -4.04
CA MET A 106 13.76 -6.77 -5.29
C MET A 106 14.22 -5.96 -6.50
N PHE A 107 14.44 -4.66 -6.33
CA PHE A 107 14.68 -3.74 -7.44
C PHE A 107 16.10 -3.15 -7.45
N GLY A 108 16.98 -3.62 -6.55
CA GLY A 108 18.41 -3.28 -6.58
C GLY A 108 18.75 -1.88 -6.07
N TYR A 109 17.96 -1.35 -5.12
CA TYR A 109 18.32 -0.11 -4.41
C TYR A 109 19.33 -0.39 -3.30
N ASP A 110 20.12 0.64 -2.92
CA ASP A 110 21.04 0.55 -1.78
C ASP A 110 20.26 0.56 -0.46
N GLU A 111 20.22 -0.57 0.23
CA GLU A 111 19.44 -0.81 1.45
C GLU A 111 19.98 -0.07 2.69
N LEU A 112 21.19 0.47 2.65
CA LEU A 112 21.83 1.09 3.82
C LEU A 112 21.10 2.35 4.32
N ASN A 113 20.27 2.96 3.49
CA ASN A 113 19.50 4.15 3.84
C ASN A 113 18.07 4.11 3.28
N LEU A 114 17.14 3.61 4.09
CA LEU A 114 15.73 3.47 3.69
C LEU A 114 15.11 4.79 3.19
N ARG A 115 15.50 5.94 3.75
CA ARG A 115 15.00 7.24 3.28
C ARG A 115 15.53 7.60 1.91
N ALA A 116 16.76 7.22 1.59
CA ALA A 116 17.30 7.38 0.24
C ALA A 116 16.57 6.47 -0.75
N VAL A 117 16.30 5.22 -0.37
CA VAL A 117 15.45 4.31 -1.16
C VAL A 117 14.09 4.94 -1.44
N CYS A 118 13.39 5.45 -0.42
CA CYS A 118 12.10 6.11 -0.59
C CYS A 118 12.16 7.28 -1.58
N ARG A 119 13.20 8.13 -1.53
CA ARG A 119 13.40 9.23 -2.49
C ARG A 119 13.61 8.73 -3.91
N SER A 120 14.42 7.67 -4.09
CA SER A 120 14.63 7.05 -5.40
C SER A 120 13.32 6.48 -5.96
N VAL A 121 12.54 5.78 -5.14
CA VAL A 121 11.24 5.22 -5.54
C VAL A 121 10.25 6.32 -5.95
N VAL A 122 10.17 7.44 -5.20
CA VAL A 122 9.34 8.59 -5.59
C VAL A 122 9.70 9.08 -6.98
N LYS A 123 11.00 9.21 -7.26
CA LYS A 123 11.49 9.69 -8.55
C LYS A 123 11.25 8.68 -9.68
N ASP A 124 11.62 7.41 -9.45
CA ASP A 124 11.62 6.38 -10.50
C ASP A 124 10.20 6.01 -10.96
N TYR A 125 9.23 6.12 -10.06
CA TYR A 125 7.81 5.84 -10.35
C TYR A 125 6.95 7.10 -10.45
N ALA A 126 7.54 8.30 -10.45
CA ALA A 126 6.84 9.58 -10.52
C ALA A 126 5.69 9.71 -9.51
N LEU A 127 5.92 9.25 -8.28
CA LEU A 127 4.90 9.29 -7.23
C LEU A 127 4.66 10.72 -6.77
N GLN A 128 3.41 11.07 -6.51
CA GLN A 128 3.04 12.32 -5.85
C GLN A 128 3.42 12.28 -4.37
N VAL A 129 3.20 11.13 -3.72
CA VAL A 129 3.49 10.93 -2.30
C VAL A 129 3.97 9.51 -2.04
N LEU A 130 4.99 9.37 -1.19
CA LEU A 130 5.36 8.11 -0.56
C LEU A 130 5.31 8.28 0.96
N ILE A 131 4.65 7.34 1.64
CA ILE A 131 4.52 7.31 3.09
C ILE A 131 5.31 6.12 3.61
N LEU A 132 6.31 6.39 4.45
CA LEU A 132 7.05 5.38 5.21
C LEU A 132 6.56 5.40 6.65
N THR A 133 5.92 4.33 7.09
CA THR A 133 5.51 4.16 8.50
C THR A 133 6.57 3.41 9.29
N CYS A 134 6.95 3.95 10.45
CA CYS A 134 7.98 3.40 11.34
C CYS A 134 7.40 2.99 12.71
N GLY A 135 6.16 2.54 12.74
CA GLY A 135 5.48 2.09 13.96
C GLY A 135 5.47 3.16 15.05
N ALA A 136 6.00 2.83 16.23
CA ALA A 136 6.11 3.76 17.35
C ALA A 136 7.09 4.93 17.12
N ASN A 137 7.95 4.82 16.10
CA ASN A 137 8.95 5.82 15.75
C ASN A 137 8.45 6.88 14.76
N GLY A 138 7.14 6.94 14.49
CA GLY A 138 6.57 7.97 13.64
C GLY A 138 6.40 7.56 12.18
N SER A 139 6.34 8.54 11.31
CA SER A 139 6.21 8.35 9.86
C SER A 139 6.93 9.45 9.09
N TYR A 140 7.41 9.11 7.91
CA TYR A 140 7.93 10.05 6.93
C TYR A 140 6.96 10.14 5.74
N VAL A 141 6.80 11.35 5.24
CA VAL A 141 6.09 11.63 3.99
C VAL A 141 7.10 12.24 3.01
N PHE A 142 7.21 11.66 1.84
CA PHE A 142 8.08 12.12 0.76
C PHE A 142 7.22 12.57 -0.42
N THR A 143 7.54 13.73 -0.95
CA THR A 143 7.06 14.23 -2.24
C THR A 143 8.25 14.36 -3.20
N PRO A 144 8.07 14.71 -4.47
CA PRO A 144 9.19 14.97 -5.37
C PRO A 144 10.18 16.04 -4.86
N ASP A 145 9.68 17.03 -4.13
CA ASP A 145 10.45 18.23 -3.75
C ASP A 145 10.96 18.16 -2.30
N GLU A 146 10.21 17.53 -1.40
CA GLU A 146 10.51 17.61 0.04
C GLU A 146 10.22 16.29 0.80
N SER A 147 10.58 16.27 2.07
CA SER A 147 10.16 15.22 2.99
C SER A 147 9.90 15.79 4.38
N SER A 148 8.86 15.30 5.01
CA SER A 148 8.45 15.65 6.36
C SER A 148 8.47 14.44 7.26
N TYR A 149 8.65 14.66 8.57
CA TYR A 149 8.60 13.62 9.60
C TYR A 149 7.57 14.02 10.66
N TYR A 150 6.83 13.03 11.14
CA TYR A 150 5.84 13.19 12.20
C TYR A 150 6.00 12.08 13.24
N ASP A 151 6.08 12.47 14.50
CA ASP A 151 6.12 11.52 15.63
C ASP A 151 4.78 10.77 15.76
N THR A 152 4.86 9.49 16.16
CA THR A 152 3.66 8.77 16.58
C THR A 152 3.18 9.29 17.94
N PRO A 153 1.90 9.64 18.10
CA PRO A 153 1.35 10.01 19.41
C PRO A 153 1.55 8.89 20.43
N LYS A 154 2.00 9.24 21.64
CA LYS A 154 2.16 8.26 22.71
C LYS A 154 0.78 7.91 23.28
N VAL A 155 0.36 6.69 23.07
CA VAL A 155 -0.92 6.15 23.55
C VAL A 155 -0.70 4.79 24.20
N GLU A 156 -1.59 4.40 25.08
CA GLU A 156 -1.65 3.01 25.55
C GLU A 156 -2.24 2.15 24.42
N VAL A 157 -1.41 1.23 23.92
CA VAL A 157 -1.79 0.39 22.79
C VAL A 157 -2.63 -0.79 23.29
N ALA A 158 -3.90 -0.85 22.88
CA ALA A 158 -4.78 -1.99 23.14
C ALA A 158 -4.65 -3.05 22.04
N ASP A 159 -4.60 -2.62 20.77
CA ASP A 159 -4.46 -3.48 19.59
C ASP A 159 -3.85 -2.66 18.44
N THR A 160 -3.06 -3.31 17.59
CA THR A 160 -2.46 -2.70 16.39
C THR A 160 -3.11 -3.14 15.09
N VAL A 161 -4.07 -4.06 15.13
CA VAL A 161 -4.80 -4.53 13.94
C VAL A 161 -5.60 -3.38 13.33
N GLY A 162 -5.39 -3.16 12.02
CA GLY A 162 -6.05 -2.07 11.29
C GLY A 162 -5.45 -0.67 11.51
N ALA A 163 -4.37 -0.53 12.29
CA ALA A 163 -3.72 0.78 12.47
C ALA A 163 -3.20 1.34 11.13
N GLY A 164 -2.62 0.48 10.27
CA GLY A 164 -2.20 0.85 8.92
C GLY A 164 -3.35 1.29 8.03
N ASP A 165 -4.45 0.56 8.04
CA ASP A 165 -5.64 0.86 7.24
C ASP A 165 -6.31 2.16 7.71
N SER A 166 -6.39 2.37 9.02
CA SER A 166 -6.91 3.61 9.63
C SER A 166 -6.05 4.83 9.26
N PHE A 167 -4.72 4.66 9.28
CA PHE A 167 -3.79 5.69 8.83
C PHE A 167 -4.04 6.04 7.36
N THR A 168 -4.10 5.03 6.47
CA THR A 168 -4.33 5.22 5.04
C THR A 168 -5.66 5.95 4.79
N GLY A 169 -6.73 5.52 5.47
CA GLY A 169 -8.05 6.15 5.34
C GLY A 169 -8.07 7.61 5.79
N ALA A 170 -7.44 7.92 6.94
CA ALA A 170 -7.35 9.30 7.46
C ALA A 170 -6.50 10.20 6.55
N PHE A 171 -5.35 9.68 6.07
CA PHE A 171 -4.47 10.40 5.15
C PHE A 171 -5.19 10.73 3.83
N CYS A 172 -5.85 9.74 3.22
CA CYS A 172 -6.64 9.91 2.01
C CYS A 172 -7.75 10.97 2.21
N ALA A 173 -8.50 10.87 3.31
CA ALA A 173 -9.56 11.83 3.62
C ALA A 173 -9.04 13.26 3.84
N ALA A 174 -7.83 13.42 4.38
CA ALA A 174 -7.19 14.72 4.52
C ALA A 174 -6.80 15.30 3.16
N LEU A 175 -6.16 14.51 2.29
CA LEU A 175 -5.78 14.96 0.93
C LEU A 175 -6.98 15.37 0.08
N LEU A 176 -8.12 14.68 0.21
CA LEU A 176 -9.34 15.02 -0.55
C LEU A 176 -10.05 16.29 -0.06
N ARG A 177 -9.68 16.78 1.12
CA ARG A 177 -10.27 18.02 1.70
C ARG A 177 -9.42 19.26 1.43
N GLY A 178 -8.18 19.12 1.03
CA GLY A 178 -7.21 20.18 0.81
C GLY A 178 -6.52 20.57 2.10
#